data_fd62afb0f82aa5b2a16aa1b8f09c9212
#
_entry.id   fd62afb0f82aa5b2a16aa1b8f09c9212
#
_cell.length_a   1.000
_cell.length_b   1.000
_cell.length_c   1.000
_cell.angle_alpha   90.00
_cell.angle_beta   90.00
_cell.angle_gamma   90.00
#
_symmetry.space_group_name_H-M   'P 1'
#
loop_
_entity.id
_entity.type
_entity.pdbx_description
1 polymer ?
#
loop_
_entity_poly.entity_id
_entity_poly.type
_entity_poly.pdbx_seq_one_letter_code
_entity_poly.pdbx_strand_id
1 'polypeptide(L)'
;MGIELGMPAFTPPRPPAGGAGAPAGAGVPEQLDGLVDRYGRRATDMRLSLTDKCNLRCTYCMPASGLDWLPKDKVLTAAEIIRLVGIGVNGLGVRELRLTGGEPLVRADLVEIVGGIRANHPDLPVSLTTNGLGLDKKASALKEAGLTRINVSLDSLHPGTFAQLTRRPFLDRVLTGVEEAARVGLGLIKINAVLMRGINDVEAPALLDWAVQHGFELRFIEQMPLDADHGWTREGMITAAEIRALLEERFVLTPDPRNRDGAPAERWEVRHRSSPAEVAGVVGIIASVTEPFCADCRRTRITAEGKVRSCLFSHEETDLLELLRSTGDDTAVARRWQEAMWGKPKAHGMDHAGLGAPDYVQPERTMSAIGG
;
A
#
# COMPACT_ATOMS: atom_id res chain seq x y z
N MET A 1 -47.07 5.80 -21.39
CA MET A 1 -46.05 4.86 -21.94
C MET A 1 -44.74 5.23 -21.26
N GLY A 2 -44.36 4.51 -20.21
CA GLY A 2 -43.10 4.68 -19.54
C GLY A 2 -42.03 3.88 -20.26
N ILE A 3 -40.92 4.53 -20.60
CA ILE A 3 -39.74 3.86 -21.18
C ILE A 3 -38.90 3.40 -19.97
N GLU A 4 -38.89 2.10 -19.70
CA GLU A 4 -37.90 1.50 -18.79
C GLU A 4 -36.52 1.55 -19.48
N LEU A 5 -35.66 2.42 -19.02
CA LEU A 5 -34.24 2.40 -19.34
C LEU A 5 -33.59 1.27 -18.54
N GLY A 6 -33.47 0.10 -19.14
CA GLY A 6 -32.69 -1.00 -18.59
C GLY A 6 -31.24 -0.59 -18.44
N MET A 7 -30.73 -0.52 -17.21
CA MET A 7 -29.31 -0.41 -16.95
C MET A 7 -28.60 -1.69 -17.45
N PRO A 8 -27.49 -1.59 -18.18
CA PRO A 8 -26.73 -2.77 -18.57
C PRO A 8 -26.28 -3.51 -17.31
N ALA A 9 -26.61 -4.79 -17.22
CA ALA A 9 -26.17 -5.63 -16.13
C ALA A 9 -24.61 -5.69 -16.15
N PHE A 10 -24.00 -5.20 -15.10
CA PHE A 10 -22.56 -5.36 -14.89
C PHE A 10 -22.27 -6.85 -14.71
N THR A 11 -21.66 -7.46 -15.73
CA THR A 11 -21.11 -8.82 -15.61
C THR A 11 -19.68 -8.66 -15.07
N PRO A 12 -19.39 -9.06 -13.83
CA PRO A 12 -18.02 -8.99 -13.32
C PRO A 12 -17.12 -9.86 -14.20
N PRO A 13 -15.88 -9.45 -14.47
CA PRO A 13 -14.93 -10.25 -15.24
C PRO A 13 -14.78 -11.62 -14.56
N ARG A 14 -14.91 -12.68 -15.39
CA ARG A 14 -14.76 -14.06 -14.96
C ARG A 14 -13.36 -14.20 -14.32
N PRO A 15 -13.25 -14.66 -13.04
CA PRO A 15 -11.93 -14.90 -12.48
C PRO A 15 -11.18 -15.90 -13.38
N PRO A 16 -9.86 -15.75 -13.56
CA PRO A 16 -9.06 -16.75 -14.24
C PRO A 16 -9.32 -18.10 -13.60
N ALA A 17 -9.38 -19.16 -14.39
CA ALA A 17 -9.62 -20.52 -13.94
C ALA A 17 -8.48 -20.92 -12.99
N GLY A 18 -8.59 -20.51 -11.73
CA GLY A 18 -7.74 -20.93 -10.62
C GLY A 18 -8.06 -22.40 -10.34
N GLY A 19 -7.03 -23.23 -10.30
CA GLY A 19 -7.16 -24.60 -9.86
C GLY A 19 -7.95 -24.67 -8.55
N ALA A 20 -8.68 -25.75 -8.31
CA ALA A 20 -9.44 -25.96 -7.10
C ALA A 20 -8.52 -25.75 -5.89
N GLY A 21 -8.80 -24.73 -5.08
CA GLY A 21 -8.04 -24.45 -3.88
C GLY A 21 -8.05 -25.66 -2.95
N ALA A 22 -7.00 -25.84 -2.16
CA ALA A 22 -6.95 -26.89 -1.17
C ALA A 22 -8.15 -26.75 -0.20
N PRO A 23 -8.77 -27.85 0.26
CA PRO A 23 -9.91 -27.81 1.17
C PRO A 23 -9.54 -27.06 2.46
N ALA A 24 -10.56 -26.41 3.06
CA ALA A 24 -10.40 -25.79 4.37
C ALA A 24 -9.92 -26.85 5.38
N GLY A 25 -8.80 -26.59 6.08
CA GLY A 25 -8.18 -27.55 7.00
C GLY A 25 -7.07 -28.42 6.40
N ALA A 26 -6.75 -28.28 5.10
CA ALA A 26 -5.56 -28.93 4.54
C ALA A 26 -4.30 -28.42 5.23
N GLY A 27 -3.48 -29.34 5.73
CA GLY A 27 -2.17 -29.04 6.31
C GLY A 27 -1.26 -28.31 5.32
N VAL A 28 -0.22 -27.66 5.81
CA VAL A 28 0.79 -27.03 4.97
C VAL A 28 1.56 -28.11 4.21
N PRO A 29 1.63 -28.08 2.86
CA PRO A 29 2.39 -29.04 2.10
C PRO A 29 3.87 -29.07 2.52
N GLU A 30 4.46 -30.23 2.50
CA GLU A 30 5.89 -30.39 2.84
C GLU A 30 6.80 -29.56 1.94
N GLN A 31 6.45 -29.48 0.66
CA GLN A 31 7.15 -28.66 -0.33
C GLN A 31 6.22 -27.60 -0.91
N LEU A 32 6.66 -26.35 -0.85
CA LEU A 32 6.00 -25.20 -1.44
C LEU A 32 6.97 -24.48 -2.39
N ASP A 33 6.48 -24.16 -3.58
CA ASP A 33 7.23 -23.36 -4.55
C ASP A 33 6.94 -21.86 -4.33
N GLY A 34 7.82 -21.21 -3.58
CA GLY A 34 7.67 -19.79 -3.22
C GLY A 34 6.59 -19.51 -2.17
N LEU A 35 6.13 -18.27 -2.13
CA LEU A 35 5.07 -17.82 -1.21
C LEU A 35 3.70 -18.04 -1.83
N VAL A 36 3.26 -19.27 -1.86
CA VAL A 36 1.94 -19.66 -2.39
C VAL A 36 0.93 -19.86 -1.26
N ASP A 37 -0.31 -19.43 -1.48
CA ASP A 37 -1.41 -19.69 -0.55
C ASP A 37 -2.27 -20.87 -1.00
N ARG A 38 -3.17 -21.32 -0.11
CA ARG A 38 -4.08 -22.45 -0.37
C ARG A 38 -5.03 -22.25 -1.57
N TYR A 39 -5.12 -21.02 -2.11
CA TYR A 39 -5.93 -20.66 -3.28
C TYR A 39 -5.11 -20.53 -4.56
N GLY A 40 -3.81 -20.85 -4.50
CA GLY A 40 -2.90 -20.80 -5.64
C GLY A 40 -2.35 -19.41 -5.98
N ARG A 41 -2.64 -18.37 -5.16
CA ARG A 41 -2.07 -17.04 -5.38
C ARG A 41 -0.61 -17.04 -4.91
N ARG A 42 0.27 -16.38 -5.67
CA ARG A 42 1.70 -16.24 -5.35
C ARG A 42 1.99 -14.83 -4.87
N ALA A 43 2.60 -14.69 -3.70
CA ALA A 43 3.02 -13.40 -3.17
C ALA A 43 4.41 -13.05 -3.69
N THR A 44 4.46 -12.15 -4.67
CA THR A 44 5.70 -11.64 -5.30
C THR A 44 6.01 -10.19 -4.96
N ASP A 45 5.06 -9.46 -4.35
CA ASP A 45 5.20 -8.06 -3.87
C ASP A 45 5.40 -8.09 -2.34
N MET A 46 6.63 -7.87 -1.91
CA MET A 46 6.99 -7.79 -0.50
C MET A 46 6.84 -6.34 -0.01
N ARG A 47 6.09 -6.16 1.07
CA ARG A 47 6.02 -4.89 1.80
C ARG A 47 6.69 -5.06 3.14
N LEU A 48 7.70 -4.25 3.39
CA LEU A 48 8.51 -4.31 4.60
C LEU A 48 8.45 -2.99 5.34
N SER A 49 7.93 -3.03 6.57
CA SER A 49 7.95 -1.90 7.47
C SER A 49 9.34 -1.75 8.07
N LEU A 50 9.92 -0.55 7.94
CA LEU A 50 11.25 -0.27 8.47
C LEU A 50 11.21 0.23 9.93
N THR A 51 10.06 0.79 10.33
CA THR A 51 9.84 1.37 11.65
C THR A 51 8.35 1.54 11.90
N ASP A 52 7.94 1.57 13.15
CA ASP A 52 6.61 1.95 13.60
C ASP A 52 6.48 3.47 13.82
N LYS A 53 7.62 4.19 13.96
CA LYS A 53 7.67 5.63 14.23
C LYS A 53 7.19 6.44 13.03
N CYS A 54 6.41 7.49 13.29
CA CYS A 54 5.96 8.45 12.30
C CYS A 54 6.06 9.88 12.86
N ASN A 55 6.32 10.84 11.99
CA ASN A 55 6.40 12.27 12.30
C ASN A 55 5.09 13.03 12.00
N LEU A 56 4.08 12.39 11.42
CA LEU A 56 2.69 12.86 11.28
C LEU A 56 1.76 12.08 12.23
N ARG A 57 0.50 12.54 12.33
CA ARG A 57 -0.55 11.95 13.17
C ARG A 57 -1.87 11.89 12.40
N CYS A 58 -1.84 11.26 11.22
CA CYS A 58 -3.01 11.22 10.35
C CYS A 58 -4.22 10.60 11.06
N THR A 59 -5.38 11.24 10.94
CA THR A 59 -6.60 10.90 11.67
C THR A 59 -7.10 9.49 11.40
N TYR A 60 -6.91 9.02 10.16
CA TYR A 60 -7.30 7.67 9.73
C TYR A 60 -6.22 6.59 9.97
N CYS A 61 -5.12 6.92 10.64
CA CYS A 61 -3.97 6.03 10.77
C CYS A 61 -3.50 5.87 12.22
N MET A 62 -3.49 6.95 13.01
CA MET A 62 -2.81 6.98 14.30
C MET A 62 -3.54 7.91 15.28
N PRO A 63 -3.56 7.60 16.59
CA PRO A 63 -4.11 8.49 17.61
C PRO A 63 -3.34 9.82 17.67
N ALA A 64 -4.00 10.89 18.16
CA ALA A 64 -3.35 12.20 18.32
C ALA A 64 -2.13 12.16 19.26
N SER A 65 -2.19 11.33 20.30
CA SER A 65 -1.09 11.09 21.26
C SER A 65 0.10 10.35 20.63
N GLY A 66 -0.11 9.67 19.50
CA GLY A 66 0.84 8.70 18.93
C GLY A 66 0.63 7.31 19.51
N LEU A 67 1.58 6.43 19.24
CA LEU A 67 1.60 5.05 19.70
C LEU A 67 2.80 4.85 20.65
N ASP A 68 2.72 3.82 21.49
CA ASP A 68 3.89 3.31 22.20
C ASP A 68 4.83 2.65 21.18
N TRP A 69 5.97 3.29 20.98
CA TRP A 69 6.93 2.84 19.97
C TRP A 69 7.63 1.55 20.39
N LEU A 70 7.89 0.69 19.40
CA LEU A 70 8.67 -0.51 19.63
C LEU A 70 10.03 -0.20 20.25
N PRO A 71 10.45 -0.96 21.27
CA PRO A 71 11.83 -0.92 21.77
C PRO A 71 12.83 -1.19 20.64
N LYS A 72 13.97 -0.50 20.67
CA LYS A 72 14.96 -0.57 19.59
C LYS A 72 15.46 -2.00 19.30
N ASP A 73 15.57 -2.83 20.34
CA ASP A 73 15.99 -4.23 20.25
C ASP A 73 14.93 -5.15 19.60
N LYS A 74 13.70 -4.68 19.51
CA LYS A 74 12.59 -5.40 18.81
C LYS A 74 12.47 -5.03 17.34
N VAL A 75 13.09 -3.93 16.90
CA VAL A 75 13.06 -3.51 15.50
C VAL A 75 14.17 -4.21 14.72
N LEU A 76 13.86 -4.64 13.49
CA LEU A 76 14.82 -5.22 12.55
C LEU A 76 15.99 -4.25 12.30
N THR A 77 17.21 -4.73 12.39
CA THR A 77 18.43 -4.01 11.99
C THR A 77 18.56 -3.95 10.48
N ALA A 78 19.44 -3.08 9.95
CA ALA A 78 19.71 -3.02 8.50
C ALA A 78 20.17 -4.38 7.95
N ALA A 79 21.06 -5.08 8.65
CA ALA A 79 21.56 -6.40 8.25
C ALA A 79 20.44 -7.46 8.21
N GLU A 80 19.55 -7.47 9.21
CA GLU A 80 18.39 -8.38 9.25
C GLU A 80 17.41 -8.10 8.12
N ILE A 81 17.17 -6.83 7.79
CA ILE A 81 16.33 -6.42 6.66
C ILE A 81 16.93 -6.90 5.35
N ILE A 82 18.21 -6.65 5.10
CA ILE A 82 18.89 -7.08 3.86
C ILE A 82 18.86 -8.62 3.74
N ARG A 83 19.10 -9.35 4.84
CA ARG A 83 19.01 -10.80 4.88
C ARG A 83 17.60 -11.31 4.58
N LEU A 84 16.57 -10.75 5.20
CA LEU A 84 15.15 -11.11 4.92
C LEU A 84 14.76 -10.88 3.47
N VAL A 85 15.18 -9.76 2.88
CA VAL A 85 14.97 -9.49 1.46
C VAL A 85 15.67 -10.54 0.61
N GLY A 86 16.90 -10.91 0.96
CA GLY A 86 17.65 -11.99 0.29
C GLY A 86 16.93 -13.33 0.32
N ILE A 87 16.41 -13.75 1.48
CA ILE A 87 15.59 -14.96 1.62
C ILE A 87 14.35 -14.89 0.71
N GLY A 88 13.65 -13.74 0.71
CA GLY A 88 12.48 -13.53 -0.12
C GLY A 88 12.76 -13.63 -1.62
N VAL A 89 13.82 -13.00 -2.07
CA VAL A 89 14.19 -12.93 -3.50
C VAL A 89 14.78 -14.28 -3.99
N ASN A 90 15.74 -14.82 -3.26
CA ASN A 90 16.49 -16.01 -3.72
C ASN A 90 15.69 -17.31 -3.55
N GLY A 91 14.87 -17.41 -2.49
CA GLY A 91 14.21 -18.68 -2.13
C GLY A 91 12.69 -18.67 -2.27
N LEU A 92 12.04 -17.50 -2.24
CA LEU A 92 10.59 -17.40 -2.10
C LEU A 92 9.87 -16.70 -3.27
N GLY A 93 10.62 -16.30 -4.30
CA GLY A 93 10.04 -15.75 -5.53
C GLY A 93 9.54 -14.31 -5.40
N VAL A 94 10.05 -13.52 -4.45
CA VAL A 94 9.79 -12.07 -4.36
C VAL A 94 10.42 -11.37 -5.56
N ARG A 95 9.66 -10.51 -6.23
CA ARG A 95 10.06 -9.80 -7.46
C ARG A 95 9.97 -8.28 -7.33
N GLU A 96 9.27 -7.78 -6.31
CA GLU A 96 9.16 -6.35 -6.02
C GLU A 96 9.25 -6.14 -4.51
N LEU A 97 9.94 -5.06 -4.12
CA LEU A 97 10.04 -4.64 -2.72
C LEU A 97 9.48 -3.25 -2.55
N ARG A 98 8.64 -3.09 -1.52
CA ARG A 98 8.19 -1.80 -1.05
C ARG A 98 8.58 -1.59 0.40
N LEU A 99 9.45 -0.62 0.62
CA LEU A 99 9.81 -0.15 1.94
C LEU A 99 8.74 0.83 2.44
N THR A 100 8.28 0.62 3.65
CA THR A 100 7.20 1.35 4.29
C THR A 100 7.40 1.39 5.80
N GLY A 101 6.34 1.58 6.57
CA GLY A 101 6.35 1.57 8.03
C GLY A 101 5.40 2.62 8.58
N GLY A 102 5.75 3.22 9.70
CA GLY A 102 5.19 4.50 10.09
C GLY A 102 5.64 5.55 9.07
N GLU A 103 6.89 6.03 9.22
CA GLU A 103 7.52 6.88 8.19
C GLU A 103 8.98 6.45 7.97
N PRO A 104 9.33 5.85 6.83
CA PRO A 104 10.69 5.38 6.56
C PRO A 104 11.77 6.45 6.63
N LEU A 105 11.44 7.71 6.27
CA LEU A 105 12.42 8.81 6.27
C LEU A 105 12.92 9.16 7.68
N VAL A 106 12.23 8.78 8.75
CA VAL A 106 12.73 9.00 10.12
C VAL A 106 13.82 7.99 10.51
N ARG A 107 13.96 6.91 9.75
CA ARG A 107 15.00 5.92 9.98
C ARG A 107 16.36 6.42 9.47
N ALA A 108 17.37 6.41 10.33
CA ALA A 108 18.68 7.00 10.03
C ALA A 108 19.44 6.22 8.94
N ASP A 109 19.40 4.89 9.02
CA ASP A 109 20.09 3.94 8.13
C ASP A 109 19.29 3.57 6.85
N LEU A 110 18.24 4.35 6.50
CA LEU A 110 17.40 4.08 5.32
C LEU A 110 18.21 3.98 4.02
N VAL A 111 19.16 4.90 3.81
CA VAL A 111 19.99 4.92 2.58
C VAL A 111 20.90 3.69 2.54
N GLU A 112 21.49 3.30 3.67
CA GLU A 112 22.29 2.08 3.80
C GLU A 112 21.46 0.84 3.49
N ILE A 113 20.23 0.74 4.00
CA ILE A 113 19.32 -0.38 3.72
C ILE A 113 19.04 -0.48 2.23
N VAL A 114 18.68 0.63 1.56
CA VAL A 114 18.41 0.64 0.12
C VAL A 114 19.66 0.23 -0.66
N GLY A 115 20.81 0.81 -0.34
CA GLY A 115 22.10 0.50 -0.98
C GLY A 115 22.51 -0.96 -0.80
N GLY A 116 22.39 -1.50 0.41
CA GLY A 116 22.69 -2.90 0.70
C GLY A 116 21.78 -3.88 -0.04
N ILE A 117 20.48 -3.60 -0.12
CA ILE A 117 19.54 -4.40 -0.91
C ILE A 117 19.91 -4.36 -2.39
N ARG A 118 20.17 -3.18 -2.94
CA ARG A 118 20.51 -3.00 -4.36
C ARG A 118 21.86 -3.61 -4.75
N ALA A 119 22.84 -3.58 -3.84
CA ALA A 119 24.12 -4.24 -4.06
C ALA A 119 23.98 -5.77 -4.19
N ASN A 120 23.10 -6.39 -3.40
CA ASN A 120 22.85 -7.84 -3.44
C ASN A 120 21.85 -8.25 -4.53
N HIS A 121 20.91 -7.38 -4.89
CA HIS A 121 19.82 -7.66 -5.83
C HIS A 121 19.66 -6.48 -6.82
N PRO A 122 20.58 -6.31 -7.77
CA PRO A 122 20.60 -5.15 -8.68
C PRO A 122 19.35 -5.03 -9.57
N ASP A 123 18.67 -6.13 -9.86
CA ASP A 123 17.49 -6.16 -10.71
C ASP A 123 16.17 -6.04 -9.92
N LEU A 124 16.21 -6.10 -8.58
CA LEU A 124 15.00 -5.98 -7.77
C LEU A 124 14.47 -4.55 -7.77
N PRO A 125 13.26 -4.29 -8.25
CA PRO A 125 12.64 -2.98 -8.09
C PRO A 125 12.38 -2.68 -6.61
N VAL A 126 12.99 -1.60 -6.09
CA VAL A 126 12.80 -1.13 -4.72
C VAL A 126 12.03 0.18 -4.74
N SER A 127 10.86 0.19 -4.11
CA SER A 127 10.03 1.38 -3.96
C SER A 127 9.91 1.80 -2.49
N LEU A 128 9.70 3.10 -2.27
CA LEU A 128 9.46 3.68 -0.96
C LEU A 128 8.04 4.25 -0.88
N THR A 129 7.34 4.02 0.22
CA THR A 129 6.11 4.75 0.58
C THR A 129 6.44 5.68 1.75
N THR A 130 6.14 6.96 1.60
CA THR A 130 6.50 8.01 2.57
C THR A 130 5.45 9.11 2.61
N ASN A 131 5.38 9.85 3.70
CA ASN A 131 4.62 11.09 3.80
C ASN A 131 5.36 12.32 3.22
N GLY A 132 6.58 12.13 2.72
CA GLY A 132 7.38 13.17 2.05
C GLY A 132 8.09 14.15 2.99
N LEU A 133 7.77 14.19 4.27
CA LEU A 133 8.38 15.14 5.20
C LEU A 133 9.86 14.84 5.47
N GLY A 134 10.76 15.65 4.93
CA GLY A 134 12.21 15.47 4.99
C GLY A 134 12.80 14.71 3.80
N LEU A 135 12.00 14.46 2.77
CA LEU A 135 12.45 13.83 1.52
C LEU A 135 13.47 14.71 0.78
N ASP A 136 13.32 16.02 0.86
CA ASP A 136 14.26 17.02 0.32
C ASP A 136 15.72 16.73 0.70
N LYS A 137 15.94 16.25 1.93
CA LYS A 137 17.28 15.96 2.47
C LYS A 137 17.84 14.59 2.06
N LYS A 138 17.01 13.70 1.58
CA LYS A 138 17.38 12.30 1.32
C LYS A 138 17.19 11.86 -0.14
N ALA A 139 16.49 12.65 -0.97
CA ALA A 139 16.11 12.26 -2.32
C ALA A 139 17.32 11.88 -3.20
N SER A 140 18.38 12.71 -3.22
CA SER A 140 19.60 12.43 -3.99
C SER A 140 20.27 11.14 -3.53
N ALA A 141 20.52 11.01 -2.22
CA ALA A 141 21.16 9.82 -1.66
C ALA A 141 20.35 8.54 -1.89
N LEU A 142 19.02 8.61 -1.82
CA LEU A 142 18.13 7.47 -2.11
C LEU A 142 18.18 7.06 -3.58
N LYS A 143 18.26 8.05 -4.50
CA LYS A 143 18.46 7.78 -5.92
C LYS A 143 19.80 7.10 -6.18
N GLU A 144 20.88 7.64 -5.61
CA GLU A 144 22.25 7.09 -5.73
C GLU A 144 22.34 5.68 -5.15
N ALA A 145 21.63 5.41 -4.05
CA ALA A 145 21.48 4.08 -3.46
C ALA A 145 20.67 3.10 -4.32
N GLY A 146 20.02 3.58 -5.40
CA GLY A 146 19.29 2.75 -6.34
C GLY A 146 17.79 2.57 -6.06
N LEU A 147 17.16 3.51 -5.32
CA LEU A 147 15.70 3.52 -5.17
C LEU A 147 15.06 3.76 -6.55
N THR A 148 14.10 2.90 -6.94
CA THR A 148 13.56 2.89 -8.31
C THR A 148 12.25 3.68 -8.46
N ARG A 149 11.48 3.85 -7.38
CA ARG A 149 10.16 4.51 -7.39
C ARG A 149 9.81 5.03 -6.01
N ILE A 150 9.03 6.12 -5.97
CA ILE A 150 8.51 6.66 -4.74
C ILE A 150 6.99 6.81 -4.78
N ASN A 151 6.32 6.50 -3.66
CA ASN A 151 4.91 6.79 -3.44
C ASN A 151 4.84 7.78 -2.28
N VAL A 152 4.28 8.96 -2.52
CA VAL A 152 4.11 9.99 -1.49
C VAL A 152 2.66 10.05 -1.08
N SER A 153 2.38 9.98 0.22
CA SER A 153 1.05 10.18 0.78
C SER A 153 0.79 11.68 0.91
N LEU A 154 -0.20 12.17 0.17
CA LEU A 154 -0.59 13.58 0.16
C LEU A 154 -2.09 13.69 -0.11
N ASP A 155 -2.86 13.99 0.93
CA ASP A 155 -4.31 13.95 0.91
C ASP A 155 -4.96 15.28 0.52
N SER A 156 -4.21 16.39 0.57
CA SER A 156 -4.71 17.74 0.29
C SER A 156 -3.57 18.69 -0.07
N LEU A 157 -3.88 19.68 -0.92
CA LEU A 157 -3.01 20.83 -1.24
C LEU A 157 -3.39 22.08 -0.44
N HIS A 158 -4.44 22.02 0.39
CA HIS A 158 -4.86 23.12 1.24
C HIS A 158 -4.23 23.00 2.62
N PRO A 159 -3.48 24.03 3.09
CA PRO A 159 -2.77 23.98 4.37
C PRO A 159 -3.68 23.65 5.56
N GLY A 160 -4.92 24.18 5.57
CA GLY A 160 -5.90 23.93 6.62
C GLY A 160 -6.36 22.48 6.64
N THR A 161 -6.77 21.94 5.49
CA THR A 161 -7.23 20.56 5.33
C THR A 161 -6.10 19.58 5.62
N PHE A 162 -4.88 19.84 5.09
CA PHE A 162 -3.69 19.04 5.38
C PHE A 162 -3.40 19.00 6.89
N ALA A 163 -3.42 20.17 7.56
CA ALA A 163 -3.18 20.25 9.00
C ALA A 163 -4.27 19.53 9.81
N GLN A 164 -5.52 19.59 9.39
CA GLN A 164 -6.63 18.85 9.99
C GLN A 164 -6.43 17.35 9.88
N LEU A 165 -6.09 16.83 8.68
CA LEU A 165 -5.92 15.41 8.43
C LEU A 165 -4.68 14.84 9.10
N THR A 166 -3.55 15.54 9.02
CA THR A 166 -2.25 15.06 9.52
C THR A 166 -1.93 15.48 10.94
N ARG A 167 -2.75 16.39 11.52
CA ARG A 167 -2.52 17.04 12.82
C ARG A 167 -1.17 17.78 12.89
N ARG A 168 -0.65 18.22 11.73
CA ARG A 168 0.63 18.95 11.61
C ARG A 168 0.59 19.94 10.43
N PRO A 169 1.08 21.17 10.58
CA PRO A 169 1.08 22.21 9.54
C PRO A 169 2.35 22.13 8.65
N PHE A 170 2.61 20.98 8.02
CA PHE A 170 3.87 20.75 7.31
C PHE A 170 3.70 20.58 5.79
N LEU A 171 2.58 21.04 5.20
CA LEU A 171 2.31 20.87 3.77
C LEU A 171 3.46 21.38 2.89
N ASP A 172 3.93 22.61 3.09
CA ASP A 172 5.00 23.21 2.25
C ASP A 172 6.27 22.38 2.27
N ARG A 173 6.61 21.79 3.42
CA ARG A 173 7.78 20.92 3.56
C ARG A 173 7.61 19.58 2.84
N VAL A 174 6.39 19.06 2.77
CA VAL A 174 6.06 17.85 2.00
C VAL A 174 6.15 18.15 0.51
N LEU A 175 5.58 19.28 0.05
CA LEU A 175 5.65 19.71 -1.35
C LEU A 175 7.10 19.93 -1.80
N THR A 176 7.91 20.61 -0.98
CA THR A 176 9.37 20.77 -1.23
C THR A 176 10.06 19.41 -1.39
N GLY A 177 9.68 18.41 -0.57
CA GLY A 177 10.21 17.06 -0.70
C GLY A 177 9.81 16.37 -2.00
N VAL A 178 8.57 16.54 -2.45
CA VAL A 178 8.07 15.99 -3.73
C VAL A 178 8.78 16.66 -4.91
N GLU A 179 8.91 17.98 -4.90
CA GLU A 179 9.61 18.75 -5.93
C GLU A 179 11.07 18.35 -6.05
N GLU A 180 11.76 18.17 -4.92
CA GLU A 180 13.14 17.70 -4.89
C GLU A 180 13.27 16.28 -5.45
N ALA A 181 12.37 15.35 -5.09
CA ALA A 181 12.35 14.02 -5.67
C ALA A 181 12.18 14.03 -7.19
N ALA A 182 11.33 14.94 -7.71
CA ALA A 182 11.16 15.15 -9.14
C ALA A 182 12.41 15.74 -9.78
N ARG A 183 12.99 16.77 -9.16
CA ARG A 183 14.19 17.47 -9.64
C ARG A 183 15.40 16.53 -9.78
N VAL A 184 15.63 15.66 -8.80
CA VAL A 184 16.71 14.66 -8.87
C VAL A 184 16.39 13.49 -9.77
N GLY A 185 15.15 13.39 -10.27
CA GLY A 185 14.71 12.30 -11.14
C GLY A 185 14.66 10.97 -10.41
N LEU A 186 14.00 10.90 -9.26
CA LEU A 186 13.88 9.71 -8.41
C LEU A 186 12.81 8.73 -8.97
N GLY A 187 12.83 8.51 -10.28
CA GLY A 187 11.90 7.60 -10.98
C GLY A 187 10.46 8.12 -11.04
N LEU A 188 9.50 7.19 -11.19
CA LEU A 188 8.09 7.54 -11.23
C LEU A 188 7.59 7.92 -9.83
N ILE A 189 7.12 9.17 -9.71
CA ILE A 189 6.47 9.63 -8.48
C ILE A 189 4.99 9.32 -8.57
N LYS A 190 4.49 8.64 -7.54
CA LYS A 190 3.08 8.37 -7.36
C LYS A 190 2.59 9.07 -6.10
N ILE A 191 1.49 9.79 -6.23
CA ILE A 191 0.81 10.43 -5.10
C ILE A 191 -0.34 9.51 -4.67
N ASN A 192 -0.43 9.21 -3.40
CA ASN A 192 -1.55 8.46 -2.82
C ASN A 192 -2.37 9.41 -1.93
N ALA A 193 -3.67 9.43 -2.11
CA ALA A 193 -4.59 10.24 -1.32
C ALA A 193 -5.75 9.39 -0.81
N VAL A 194 -6.02 9.46 0.49
CA VAL A 194 -7.22 8.92 1.11
C VAL A 194 -8.28 10.02 1.14
N LEU A 195 -9.45 9.78 0.55
CA LEU A 195 -10.55 10.73 0.62
C LEU A 195 -11.46 10.44 1.81
N MET A 196 -11.79 11.51 2.53
CA MET A 196 -12.67 11.50 3.70
C MET A 196 -13.84 12.45 3.48
N ARG A 197 -15.04 11.93 3.63
CA ARG A 197 -16.30 12.67 3.36
C ARG A 197 -16.39 13.95 4.17
N GLY A 198 -16.67 15.08 3.49
CA GLY A 198 -16.82 16.40 4.10
C GLY A 198 -15.51 17.01 4.61
N ILE A 199 -14.35 16.44 4.28
CA ILE A 199 -13.04 16.97 4.68
C ILE A 199 -12.22 17.35 3.45
N ASN A 200 -11.85 16.40 2.60
CA ASN A 200 -11.02 16.63 1.42
C ASN A 200 -11.61 16.03 0.12
N ASP A 201 -12.80 15.47 0.17
CA ASP A 201 -13.46 14.86 -0.99
C ASP A 201 -13.68 15.87 -2.13
N VAL A 202 -14.11 17.08 -1.81
CA VAL A 202 -14.33 18.15 -2.79
C VAL A 202 -13.02 18.67 -3.42
N GLU A 203 -11.87 18.37 -2.83
CA GLU A 203 -10.55 18.76 -3.33
C GLU A 203 -10.01 17.78 -4.38
N ALA A 204 -10.63 16.60 -4.54
CA ALA A 204 -10.12 15.53 -5.40
C ALA A 204 -9.85 15.96 -6.86
N PRO A 205 -10.74 16.74 -7.52
CA PRO A 205 -10.47 17.22 -8.89
C PRO A 205 -9.27 18.18 -8.97
N ALA A 206 -9.08 19.04 -7.95
CA ALA A 206 -7.96 19.97 -7.93
C ALA A 206 -6.62 19.25 -7.66
N LEU A 207 -6.63 18.25 -6.78
CA LEU A 207 -5.46 17.41 -6.52
C LEU A 207 -5.06 16.60 -7.76
N LEU A 208 -6.03 16.10 -8.54
CA LEU A 208 -5.78 15.41 -9.80
C LEU A 208 -5.17 16.36 -10.83
N ASP A 209 -5.72 17.56 -10.98
CA ASP A 209 -5.22 18.57 -11.90
C ASP A 209 -3.75 18.91 -11.61
N TRP A 210 -3.43 19.19 -10.35
CA TRP A 210 -2.07 19.42 -9.89
C TRP A 210 -1.14 18.23 -10.20
N ALA A 211 -1.56 17.01 -9.91
CA ALA A 211 -0.73 15.84 -10.15
C ALA A 211 -0.42 15.63 -11.63
N VAL A 212 -1.41 15.81 -12.51
CA VAL A 212 -1.27 15.70 -13.96
C VAL A 212 -0.32 16.78 -14.50
N GLN A 213 -0.46 18.03 -14.05
CA GLN A 213 0.42 19.15 -14.46
C GLN A 213 1.89 18.90 -14.10
N HIS A 214 2.16 18.14 -13.03
CA HIS A 214 3.51 17.77 -12.59
C HIS A 214 4.00 16.44 -13.15
N GLY A 215 3.20 15.76 -13.97
CA GLY A 215 3.54 14.43 -14.51
C GLY A 215 3.52 13.29 -13.48
N PHE A 216 2.80 13.46 -12.37
CA PHE A 216 2.66 12.46 -11.33
C PHE A 216 1.45 11.54 -11.59
N GLU A 217 1.54 10.28 -11.19
CA GLU A 217 0.40 9.37 -11.15
C GLU A 217 -0.31 9.52 -9.79
N LEU A 218 -1.51 10.11 -9.78
CA LEU A 218 -2.33 10.19 -8.58
C LEU A 218 -3.11 8.89 -8.38
N ARG A 219 -3.21 8.43 -7.12
CA ARG A 219 -4.06 7.32 -6.72
C ARG A 219 -4.91 7.69 -5.52
N PHE A 220 -6.22 7.61 -5.70
CA PHE A 220 -7.16 7.70 -4.61
C PHE A 220 -7.37 6.34 -3.97
N ILE A 221 -7.50 6.32 -2.65
CA ILE A 221 -7.65 5.11 -1.85
C ILE A 221 -8.91 5.25 -1.01
N GLU A 222 -9.80 4.28 -1.08
CA GLU A 222 -10.91 4.19 -0.14
C GLU A 222 -10.38 4.08 1.29
N GLN A 223 -10.93 4.87 2.22
CA GLN A 223 -10.59 4.76 3.63
C GLN A 223 -10.93 3.36 4.14
N MET A 224 -9.95 2.74 4.77
CA MET A 224 -10.08 1.39 5.31
C MET A 224 -10.32 1.42 6.83
N PRO A 225 -11.02 0.43 7.41
CA PRO A 225 -11.24 0.31 8.85
C PRO A 225 -9.97 -0.15 9.57
N LEU A 226 -8.95 0.72 9.61
CA LEU A 226 -7.63 0.48 10.23
C LEU A 226 -7.16 1.69 11.04
N ASP A 227 -8.08 2.59 11.35
CA ASP A 227 -7.86 3.75 12.20
C ASP A 227 -7.77 3.33 13.68
N ALA A 228 -6.91 4.00 14.42
CA ALA A 228 -6.66 3.67 15.82
C ALA A 228 -7.82 4.02 16.76
N ASP A 229 -8.65 4.98 16.36
CA ASP A 229 -9.76 5.46 17.16
C ASP A 229 -11.06 4.65 16.91
N HIS A 230 -11.01 3.62 16.02
CA HIS A 230 -12.15 2.80 15.62
C HIS A 230 -13.37 3.61 15.17
N GLY A 231 -13.12 4.78 14.58
CA GLY A 231 -14.16 5.71 14.12
C GLY A 231 -14.61 5.51 12.67
N TRP A 232 -14.02 4.52 11.96
CA TRP A 232 -14.41 4.24 10.58
C TRP A 232 -15.86 3.78 10.48
N THR A 233 -16.60 4.38 9.55
CA THR A 233 -17.93 3.91 9.16
C THR A 233 -18.04 3.83 7.64
N ARG A 234 -18.91 2.95 7.16
CA ARG A 234 -19.14 2.80 5.72
C ARG A 234 -19.76 4.06 5.11
N GLU A 235 -20.61 4.74 5.85
CA GLU A 235 -21.28 5.99 5.46
C GLU A 235 -20.30 7.17 5.41
N GLY A 236 -19.27 7.15 6.25
CA GLY A 236 -18.21 8.17 6.29
C GLY A 236 -17.17 8.00 5.19
N MET A 237 -17.10 6.84 4.57
CA MET A 237 -16.16 6.53 3.49
C MET A 237 -16.65 7.13 2.15
N ILE A 238 -15.72 7.50 1.26
CA ILE A 238 -15.99 7.81 -0.14
C ILE A 238 -15.68 6.56 -0.97
N THR A 239 -16.67 6.06 -1.71
CA THR A 239 -16.55 4.87 -2.54
C THR A 239 -15.83 5.16 -3.86
N ALA A 240 -15.30 4.12 -4.51
CA ALA A 240 -14.67 4.24 -5.83
C ALA A 240 -15.62 4.87 -6.87
N ALA A 241 -16.90 4.55 -6.82
CA ALA A 241 -17.90 5.13 -7.70
C ALA A 241 -18.08 6.64 -7.46
N GLU A 242 -18.13 7.07 -6.20
CA GLU A 242 -18.20 8.48 -5.83
C GLU A 242 -16.91 9.23 -6.20
N ILE A 243 -15.74 8.60 -6.03
CA ILE A 243 -14.47 9.17 -6.48
C ILE A 243 -14.52 9.45 -7.98
N ARG A 244 -14.94 8.47 -8.79
CA ARG A 244 -15.10 8.66 -10.23
C ARG A 244 -16.05 9.82 -10.56
N ALA A 245 -17.20 9.85 -9.93
CA ALA A 245 -18.19 10.92 -10.15
C ALA A 245 -17.64 12.31 -9.85
N LEU A 246 -16.91 12.50 -8.74
CA LEU A 246 -16.24 13.76 -8.39
C LEU A 246 -15.21 14.18 -9.45
N LEU A 247 -14.41 13.22 -9.95
CA LEU A 247 -13.39 13.53 -10.96
C LEU A 247 -14.03 13.84 -12.32
N GLU A 248 -15.13 13.17 -12.66
CA GLU A 248 -15.86 13.39 -13.92
C GLU A 248 -16.54 14.74 -14.00
N GLU A 249 -16.65 15.51 -12.93
CA GLU A 249 -17.06 16.92 -12.99
C GLU A 249 -16.12 17.77 -13.86
N ARG A 250 -14.82 17.49 -13.85
CA ARG A 250 -13.78 18.25 -14.58
C ARG A 250 -13.08 17.48 -15.69
N PHE A 251 -13.05 16.16 -15.60
CA PHE A 251 -12.28 15.30 -16.50
C PHE A 251 -13.18 14.34 -17.27
N VAL A 252 -12.64 13.78 -18.34
CA VAL A 252 -13.16 12.59 -18.98
C VAL A 252 -12.24 11.43 -18.60
N LEU A 253 -12.80 10.40 -17.98
CA LEU A 253 -12.09 9.21 -17.55
C LEU A 253 -12.40 8.06 -18.52
N THR A 254 -11.35 7.41 -19.03
CA THR A 254 -11.48 6.18 -19.82
C THR A 254 -10.59 5.09 -19.24
N PRO A 255 -11.04 3.81 -19.21
CA PRO A 255 -10.20 2.73 -18.68
C PRO A 255 -8.82 2.70 -19.35
N ASP A 256 -7.75 2.62 -18.54
CA ASP A 256 -6.39 2.43 -19.05
C ASP A 256 -6.29 1.03 -19.72
N PRO A 257 -5.90 0.93 -21.00
CA PRO A 257 -5.81 -0.34 -21.70
C PRO A 257 -4.72 -1.28 -21.16
N ARG A 258 -3.81 -0.79 -20.32
CA ARG A 258 -2.74 -1.60 -19.76
C ARG A 258 -3.28 -2.58 -18.72
N ASN A 259 -2.83 -3.82 -18.81
CA ASN A 259 -3.21 -4.85 -17.85
C ASN A 259 -2.85 -4.42 -16.42
N ARG A 260 -3.77 -4.62 -15.48
CA ARG A 260 -3.60 -4.34 -14.06
C ARG A 260 -2.48 -5.15 -13.41
N ASP A 261 -2.25 -6.38 -13.88
CA ASP A 261 -1.18 -7.30 -13.43
C ASP A 261 -1.06 -7.41 -11.89
N GLY A 262 -2.20 -7.64 -11.20
CA GLY A 262 -2.28 -7.76 -9.74
C GLY A 262 -2.02 -6.47 -8.95
N ALA A 263 -1.84 -5.33 -9.62
CA ALA A 263 -1.73 -4.03 -8.96
C ALA A 263 -3.04 -3.66 -8.23
N PRO A 264 -2.99 -2.97 -7.07
CA PRO A 264 -4.20 -2.65 -6.31
C PRO A 264 -5.09 -1.58 -6.96
N ALA A 265 -4.51 -0.68 -7.76
CA ALA A 265 -5.24 0.41 -8.37
C ALA A 265 -5.83 0.00 -9.71
N GLU A 266 -7.13 0.21 -9.89
CA GLU A 266 -7.73 0.33 -11.21
C GLU A 266 -7.32 1.67 -11.81
N ARG A 267 -6.98 1.69 -13.12
CA ARG A 267 -6.35 2.84 -13.75
C ARG A 267 -7.24 3.41 -14.84
N TRP A 268 -7.23 4.75 -14.93
CA TRP A 268 -8.03 5.51 -15.86
C TRP A 268 -7.16 6.55 -16.55
N GLU A 269 -7.22 6.63 -17.87
CA GLU A 269 -6.67 7.75 -18.62
C GLU A 269 -7.52 8.99 -18.35
N VAL A 270 -6.83 10.10 -18.09
CA VAL A 270 -7.44 11.39 -17.75
C VAL A 270 -7.31 12.33 -18.92
N ARG A 271 -8.42 12.96 -19.31
CA ARG A 271 -8.45 14.04 -20.30
C ARG A 271 -9.22 15.22 -19.72
N HIS A 272 -8.75 16.43 -19.97
CA HIS A 272 -9.52 17.61 -19.61
C HIS A 272 -10.77 17.72 -20.49
N ARG A 273 -11.91 18.11 -19.94
CA ARG A 273 -13.15 18.31 -20.73
C ARG A 273 -12.98 19.38 -21.81
N SER A 274 -12.09 20.37 -21.59
CA SER A 274 -11.74 21.40 -22.58
C SER A 274 -10.83 20.87 -23.71
N SER A 275 -10.13 19.75 -23.53
CA SER A 275 -9.23 19.14 -24.51
C SER A 275 -9.35 17.60 -24.48
N PRO A 276 -10.52 17.04 -24.86
CA PRO A 276 -10.80 15.61 -24.67
C PRO A 276 -10.02 14.69 -25.63
N ALA A 277 -9.38 15.24 -26.65
CA ALA A 277 -8.58 14.45 -27.60
C ALA A 277 -7.21 14.03 -27.03
N GLU A 278 -6.69 14.74 -26.02
CA GLU A 278 -5.35 14.55 -25.46
C GLU A 278 -5.40 13.89 -24.09
N VAL A 279 -4.61 12.84 -23.91
CA VAL A 279 -4.41 12.21 -22.60
C VAL A 279 -3.48 13.08 -21.78
N ALA A 280 -4.01 13.69 -20.73
CA ALA A 280 -3.25 14.55 -19.83
C ALA A 280 -2.45 13.73 -18.80
N GLY A 281 -2.93 12.54 -18.42
CA GLY A 281 -2.27 11.70 -17.44
C GLY A 281 -3.06 10.44 -17.11
N VAL A 282 -2.73 9.83 -15.97
CA VAL A 282 -3.41 8.63 -15.46
C VAL A 282 -3.75 8.82 -13.99
N VAL A 283 -4.97 8.44 -13.63
CA VAL A 283 -5.40 8.34 -12.23
C VAL A 283 -5.66 6.88 -11.88
N GLY A 284 -5.33 6.48 -10.65
CA GLY A 284 -5.65 5.17 -10.10
C GLY A 284 -6.72 5.28 -9.02
N ILE A 285 -7.55 4.25 -8.86
CA ILE A 285 -8.48 4.13 -7.74
C ILE A 285 -8.24 2.78 -7.08
N ILE A 286 -7.98 2.80 -5.78
CA ILE A 286 -7.76 1.61 -4.96
C ILE A 286 -9.02 1.37 -4.12
N ALA A 287 -9.96 0.65 -4.70
CA ALA A 287 -11.24 0.29 -4.11
C ALA A 287 -11.06 -0.91 -3.17
N SER A 288 -10.40 -0.69 -2.03
CA SER A 288 -10.08 -1.76 -1.09
C SER A 288 -11.30 -2.34 -0.39
N VAL A 289 -12.39 -1.59 -0.30
CA VAL A 289 -13.60 -1.94 0.44
C VAL A 289 -14.75 -2.31 -0.50
N THR A 290 -15.02 -1.49 -1.52
CA THR A 290 -16.19 -1.69 -2.40
C THR A 290 -15.93 -2.62 -3.56
N GLU A 291 -14.71 -2.64 -4.12
CA GLU A 291 -14.33 -3.49 -5.25
C GLU A 291 -13.00 -4.24 -4.93
N PRO A 292 -13.01 -5.17 -3.94
CA PRO A 292 -11.79 -5.79 -3.43
C PRO A 292 -11.10 -6.65 -4.50
N PHE A 293 -9.80 -6.45 -4.64
CA PHE A 293 -8.92 -7.15 -5.59
C PHE A 293 -8.18 -8.34 -4.97
N CYS A 294 -8.81 -9.01 -4.00
CA CYS A 294 -8.20 -10.10 -3.24
C CYS A 294 -7.86 -11.32 -4.09
N ALA A 295 -8.61 -11.58 -5.18
CA ALA A 295 -8.38 -12.71 -6.08
C ALA A 295 -6.97 -12.71 -6.70
N ASP A 296 -6.41 -11.52 -7.00
CA ASP A 296 -5.09 -11.34 -7.60
C ASP A 296 -4.06 -10.78 -6.61
N CYS A 297 -4.28 -10.95 -5.31
CA CYS A 297 -3.42 -10.35 -4.30
C CYS A 297 -2.05 -11.04 -4.24
N ARG A 298 -1.01 -10.33 -4.69
CA ARG A 298 0.39 -10.80 -4.72
C ARG A 298 1.23 -10.32 -3.54
N ARG A 299 0.62 -9.83 -2.44
CA ARG A 299 1.34 -9.20 -1.36
C ARG A 299 1.61 -10.13 -0.20
N THR A 300 2.84 -10.04 0.30
CA THR A 300 3.25 -10.45 1.63
C THR A 300 3.73 -9.21 2.39
N ARG A 301 3.50 -9.17 3.72
CA ARG A 301 3.87 -8.03 4.55
C ARG A 301 4.73 -8.50 5.70
N ILE A 302 5.76 -7.71 6.03
CA ILE A 302 6.58 -7.91 7.23
C ILE A 302 6.57 -6.61 8.02
N THR A 303 6.25 -6.72 9.31
CA THR A 303 6.25 -5.59 10.25
C THR A 303 7.68 -5.18 10.62
N ALA A 304 7.84 -4.02 11.25
CA ALA A 304 9.14 -3.52 11.71
C ALA A 304 9.83 -4.45 12.72
N GLU A 305 9.07 -5.31 13.38
CA GLU A 305 9.54 -6.31 14.35
C GLU A 305 9.69 -7.72 13.74
N GLY A 306 9.64 -7.83 12.38
CA GLY A 306 9.90 -9.11 11.70
C GLY A 306 8.73 -10.10 11.71
N LYS A 307 7.49 -9.66 11.89
CA LYS A 307 6.31 -10.54 11.83
C LYS A 307 5.68 -10.52 10.44
N VAL A 308 5.36 -11.69 9.91
CA VAL A 308 4.61 -11.84 8.66
C VAL A 308 3.12 -11.61 8.91
N ARG A 309 2.53 -10.78 8.06
CA ARG A 309 1.07 -10.64 7.90
C ARG A 309 0.68 -11.04 6.49
N SER A 310 -0.09 -12.09 6.36
CA SER A 310 -0.56 -12.60 5.07
C SER A 310 -1.58 -11.68 4.40
N CYS A 311 -2.37 -10.94 5.19
CA CYS A 311 -3.35 -9.95 4.74
C CYS A 311 -3.25 -8.67 5.58
N LEU A 312 -3.63 -7.53 5.00
CA LEU A 312 -3.69 -6.24 5.72
C LEU A 312 -4.68 -6.30 6.88
N PHE A 313 -5.79 -7.01 6.68
CA PHE A 313 -6.88 -7.18 7.65
C PHE A 313 -6.74 -8.44 8.52
N SER A 314 -5.60 -9.15 8.47
CA SER A 314 -5.39 -10.33 9.31
C SER A 314 -5.27 -9.94 10.77
N HIS A 315 -5.82 -10.76 11.67
CA HIS A 315 -5.59 -10.67 13.10
C HIS A 315 -4.34 -11.43 13.52
N GLU A 316 -3.94 -12.43 12.72
CA GLU A 316 -2.80 -13.30 13.00
C GLU A 316 -1.50 -12.75 12.42
N GLU A 317 -0.42 -13.00 13.14
CA GLU A 317 0.95 -12.68 12.76
C GLU A 317 1.86 -13.87 13.05
N THR A 318 2.85 -14.08 12.18
CA THR A 318 3.86 -15.13 12.35
C THR A 318 5.22 -14.51 12.56
N ASP A 319 5.82 -14.77 13.71
CA ASP A 319 7.15 -14.25 14.06
C ASP A 319 8.26 -14.94 13.25
N LEU A 320 9.12 -14.13 12.63
CA LEU A 320 10.36 -14.56 11.98
C LEU A 320 11.61 -14.08 12.73
N LEU A 321 11.48 -13.10 13.65
CA LEU A 321 12.62 -12.43 14.28
C LEU A 321 13.44 -13.40 15.11
N GLU A 322 12.78 -14.26 15.89
CA GLU A 322 13.45 -15.25 16.70
C GLU A 322 14.32 -16.18 15.86
N LEU A 323 13.75 -16.77 14.79
CA LEU A 323 14.49 -17.62 13.86
C LEU A 323 15.62 -16.85 13.17
N LEU A 324 15.37 -15.62 12.74
CA LEU A 324 16.34 -14.79 12.05
C LEU A 324 17.57 -14.50 12.94
N ARG A 325 17.38 -14.39 14.25
CA ARG A 325 18.45 -14.09 15.24
C ARG A 325 19.11 -15.32 15.83
N SER A 326 18.36 -16.40 16.03
CA SER A 326 18.87 -17.61 16.70
C SER A 326 19.58 -18.57 15.76
N THR A 327 19.32 -18.49 14.45
CA THR A 327 19.90 -19.41 13.47
C THR A 327 20.50 -18.69 12.28
N GLY A 328 21.55 -19.27 11.70
CA GLY A 328 22.05 -18.92 10.36
C GLY A 328 21.30 -19.63 9.22
N ASP A 329 20.30 -20.44 9.52
CA ASP A 329 19.56 -21.25 8.55
C ASP A 329 18.42 -20.41 7.90
N ASP A 330 18.70 -19.93 6.70
CA ASP A 330 17.70 -19.20 5.88
C ASP A 330 16.54 -20.09 5.45
N THR A 331 16.73 -21.41 5.38
CA THR A 331 15.68 -22.37 5.00
C THR A 331 14.60 -22.45 6.06
N ALA A 332 14.97 -22.44 7.33
CA ALA A 332 14.01 -22.41 8.44
C ALA A 332 13.16 -21.15 8.44
N VAL A 333 13.78 -19.98 8.20
CA VAL A 333 13.07 -18.69 8.08
C VAL A 333 12.14 -18.71 6.86
N ALA A 334 12.61 -19.18 5.72
CA ALA A 334 11.83 -19.30 4.49
C ALA A 334 10.60 -20.22 4.70
N ARG A 335 10.79 -21.38 5.34
CA ARG A 335 9.72 -22.32 5.63
C ARG A 335 8.66 -21.70 6.53
N ARG A 336 9.05 -21.03 7.61
CA ARG A 336 8.12 -20.34 8.52
C ARG A 336 7.32 -19.26 7.82
N TRP A 337 7.95 -18.53 6.89
CA TRP A 337 7.27 -17.53 6.06
C TRP A 337 6.27 -18.17 5.09
N GLN A 338 6.62 -19.26 4.44
CA GLN A 338 5.72 -20.05 3.58
C GLN A 338 4.47 -20.52 4.35
N GLU A 339 4.65 -21.03 5.58
CA GLU A 339 3.54 -21.45 6.44
C GLU A 339 2.58 -20.31 6.74
N ALA A 340 3.10 -19.13 7.07
CA ALA A 340 2.28 -17.93 7.27
C ALA A 340 1.47 -17.57 6.02
N MET A 341 2.10 -17.66 4.83
CA MET A 341 1.44 -17.32 3.58
C MET A 341 0.46 -18.38 3.10
N TRP A 342 0.67 -19.65 3.43
CA TRP A 342 -0.31 -20.72 3.18
C TRP A 342 -1.64 -20.44 3.87
N GLY A 343 -1.60 -19.87 5.09
CA GLY A 343 -2.77 -19.43 5.84
C GLY A 343 -3.50 -18.19 5.32
N LYS A 344 -3.04 -17.56 4.21
CA LYS A 344 -3.64 -16.33 3.70
C LYS A 344 -5.13 -16.51 3.38
N PRO A 345 -6.03 -15.61 3.87
CA PRO A 345 -7.46 -15.70 3.59
C PRO A 345 -7.79 -15.49 2.11
N LYS A 346 -8.90 -16.06 1.65
CA LYS A 346 -9.39 -15.91 0.27
C LYS A 346 -9.65 -14.45 -0.07
N ALA A 347 -10.32 -13.74 0.85
CA ALA A 347 -10.53 -12.31 0.79
C ALA A 347 -10.50 -11.72 2.20
N HIS A 348 -10.35 -10.42 2.33
CA HIS A 348 -10.50 -9.77 3.63
C HIS A 348 -11.94 -9.94 4.12
N GLY A 349 -12.10 -10.30 5.38
CA GLY A 349 -13.41 -10.48 6.01
C GLY A 349 -14.13 -11.80 5.70
N MET A 350 -13.49 -12.78 5.04
CA MET A 350 -14.11 -14.10 4.81
C MET A 350 -13.97 -15.07 5.98
N ASP A 351 -12.99 -14.88 6.83
CA ASP A 351 -12.71 -15.70 8.02
C ASP A 351 -13.48 -15.16 9.25
N HIS A 352 -14.05 -13.99 9.12
CA HIS A 352 -14.88 -13.27 10.11
C HIS A 352 -15.89 -12.42 9.34
N ALA A 353 -16.76 -11.70 10.01
CA ALA A 353 -17.75 -10.84 9.38
C ALA A 353 -17.14 -9.90 8.34
N GLY A 354 -17.78 -9.75 7.21
CA GLY A 354 -17.31 -8.87 6.12
C GLY A 354 -17.24 -7.40 6.53
N LEU A 355 -16.42 -6.62 5.86
CA LEU A 355 -16.28 -5.18 6.08
C LEU A 355 -17.64 -4.48 6.03
N GLY A 356 -18.00 -3.78 7.12
CA GLY A 356 -19.28 -3.11 7.29
C GLY A 356 -20.43 -4.03 7.75
N ALA A 357 -20.19 -5.33 8.02
CA ALA A 357 -21.15 -6.15 8.73
C ALA A 357 -21.19 -5.75 10.23
N PRO A 358 -22.33 -5.92 10.92
CA PRO A 358 -22.47 -5.49 12.32
C PRO A 358 -21.49 -6.19 13.28
N ASP A 359 -21.01 -7.37 12.91
CA ASP A 359 -20.09 -8.22 13.65
C ASP A 359 -18.64 -8.15 13.14
N TYR A 360 -18.31 -7.23 12.22
CA TYR A 360 -16.94 -7.00 11.78
C TYR A 360 -16.07 -6.52 12.94
N VAL A 361 -14.96 -7.18 13.15
CA VAL A 361 -13.96 -6.81 14.15
C VAL A 361 -12.75 -6.21 13.43
N GLN A 362 -12.45 -4.95 13.71
CA GLN A 362 -11.27 -4.27 13.19
C GLN A 362 -9.99 -4.91 13.77
N PRO A 363 -8.91 -5.09 12.97
CA PRO A 363 -7.63 -5.52 13.51
C PRO A 363 -7.11 -4.56 14.58
N GLU A 364 -6.51 -5.10 15.63
CA GLU A 364 -5.92 -4.29 16.72
C GLU A 364 -4.76 -3.41 16.23
N ARG A 365 -4.00 -3.90 15.25
CA ARG A 365 -2.91 -3.11 14.68
C ARG A 365 -3.41 -2.03 13.74
N THR A 366 -2.96 -0.83 14.00
CA THR A 366 -3.20 0.33 13.14
C THR A 366 -2.39 0.28 11.85
N MET A 367 -2.79 1.05 10.85
CA MET A 367 -2.11 1.14 9.55
C MET A 367 -0.61 1.45 9.69
N SER A 368 -0.24 2.34 10.59
CA SER A 368 1.16 2.74 10.83
C SER A 368 2.05 1.61 11.35
N ALA A 369 1.49 0.65 12.07
CA ALA A 369 2.22 -0.50 12.60
C ALA A 369 2.29 -1.68 11.62
N ILE A 370 1.44 -1.68 10.60
CA ILE A 370 1.38 -2.77 9.59
C ILE A 370 2.22 -2.41 8.35
N GLY A 371 2.35 -1.13 8.05
CA GLY A 371 2.95 -0.64 6.82
C GLY A 371 1.99 -0.69 5.62
N GLY A 372 1.37 0.42 5.33
CA GLY A 372 0.40 0.62 4.24
C GLY A 372 0.99 0.66 2.85
#